data_25e7108d1bc1620c1bd5a0107bb489ef
#
_entry.id   25e7108d1bc1620c1bd5a0107bb489ef
#
_cell.length_a   1.000
_cell.length_b   1.000
_cell.length_c   1.000
_cell.angle_alpha   90.00
_cell.angle_beta   90.00
_cell.angle_gamma   90.00
#
_symmetry.space_group_name_H-M   'P 1'
#
loop_
_entity.id
_entity.type
_entity.pdbx_description
1 polymer ?
#
loop_
_entity_poly.entity_id
_entity_poly.type
_entity_poly.pdbx_seq_one_letter_code
_entity_poly.pdbx_strand_id
1 'polypeptide(L)'
;MVKRLKRKFIMTAMLCVFGVIFIIVVALNAINVSNLMRVINHTADIIIDNGGILPKFDNLENNSSESESSEILPVKSQFFVRFITFYYSENGELINYETNDRNLNGDEISDVSASAKSKQGSGWQNSFRYYVSSYNGGYMVILIDGGYIKYSINSVLAISVSVAIGSLAVIFALLIIFSGKAVRPASEAYEKQKQFVTDAGHEFKTPLTVISVNSEILTMNYGENKWLKSITNQTEKLKNLVNDLISLSKLDEEKSEIINLPFDISDAVYDTACSFSPVAEKDGKKIVHSIEEGVIFKGDEAKTRQLVAIIIDNAVKYGDNNKEITVTLIKSKNICLTVENYCSYASEIETDKMFDRFYKSDKSRNSGSGYGLGLCIAKAIVLKHNGSIRADKIKDNKIKITVNL
;
A
#
# COMPACT_ATOMS: atom_id res chain seq x y z
N MET A 1 -6.46 14.41 8.43
CA MET A 1 -5.91 14.25 7.07
C MET A 1 -4.38 14.34 7.04
N VAL A 2 -3.77 15.41 7.52
CA VAL A 2 -2.30 15.67 7.49
C VAL A 2 -1.48 14.57 8.17
N LYS A 3 -1.86 14.14 9.40
CA LYS A 3 -1.17 13.06 10.12
C LYS A 3 -1.19 11.73 9.33
N ARG A 4 -2.32 11.42 8.68
CA ARG A 4 -2.49 10.21 7.89
C ARG A 4 -1.65 10.27 6.59
N LEU A 5 -1.61 11.43 5.94
CA LEU A 5 -0.79 11.66 4.75
C LEU A 5 0.70 11.58 5.07
N LYS A 6 1.15 12.23 6.16
CA LYS A 6 2.53 12.14 6.67
C LYS A 6 2.94 10.69 6.93
N ARG A 7 2.09 9.90 7.63
CA ARG A 7 2.38 8.49 7.91
C ARG A 7 2.49 7.66 6.63
N LYS A 8 1.56 7.84 5.67
CA LYS A 8 1.62 7.15 4.38
C LYS A 8 2.90 7.50 3.62
N PHE A 9 3.26 8.79 3.56
CA PHE A 9 4.49 9.25 2.91
C PHE A 9 5.74 8.60 3.51
N ILE A 10 5.88 8.62 4.85
CA ILE A 10 7.01 7.98 5.54
C ILE A 10 7.06 6.48 5.26
N MET A 11 5.92 5.77 5.33
CA MET A 11 5.86 4.33 5.08
C MET A 11 6.27 3.97 3.65
N THR A 12 5.74 4.69 2.65
CA THR A 12 6.07 4.43 1.24
C THR A 12 7.54 4.71 0.96
N ALA A 13 8.07 5.84 1.44
CA ALA A 13 9.48 6.19 1.28
C ALA A 13 10.40 5.15 1.95
N MET A 14 10.09 4.72 3.19
CA MET A 14 10.85 3.68 3.88
C MET A 14 10.83 2.35 3.16
N LEU A 15 9.68 1.94 2.61
CA LEU A 15 9.57 0.69 1.84
C LEU A 15 10.48 0.71 0.60
N CYS A 16 10.48 1.82 -0.14
CA CYS A 16 11.36 1.99 -1.31
C CYS A 16 12.84 1.92 -0.93
N VAL A 17 13.23 2.67 0.11
CA VAL A 17 14.63 2.69 0.58
C VAL A 17 15.07 1.32 1.09
N PHE A 18 14.22 0.64 1.86
CA PHE A 18 14.49 -0.72 2.33
C PHE A 18 14.72 -1.68 1.17
N GLY A 19 13.88 -1.63 0.12
CA GLY A 19 14.04 -2.46 -1.07
C GLY A 19 15.38 -2.25 -1.78
N VAL A 20 15.81 -0.99 -1.95
CA VAL A 20 17.08 -0.66 -2.58
C VAL A 20 18.27 -1.15 -1.73
N ILE A 21 18.28 -0.86 -0.43
CA ILE A 21 19.35 -1.30 0.49
C ILE A 21 19.43 -2.83 0.53
N PHE A 22 18.29 -3.51 0.58
CA PHE A 22 18.24 -4.97 0.57
C PHE A 22 18.91 -5.57 -0.68
N ILE A 23 18.59 -5.04 -1.87
CA ILE A 23 19.21 -5.48 -3.13
C ILE A 23 20.72 -5.25 -3.10
N ILE A 24 21.18 -4.10 -2.62
CA ILE A 24 22.61 -3.77 -2.52
C ILE A 24 23.32 -4.76 -1.59
N VAL A 25 22.77 -5.03 -0.40
CA VAL A 25 23.37 -5.97 0.57
C VAL A 25 23.45 -7.37 -0.01
N VAL A 26 22.38 -7.85 -0.65
CA VAL A 26 22.38 -9.18 -1.30
C VAL A 26 23.41 -9.25 -2.42
N ALA A 27 23.46 -8.25 -3.30
CA ALA A 27 24.40 -8.23 -4.42
C ALA A 27 25.86 -8.19 -3.93
N LEU A 28 26.15 -7.34 -2.94
CA LEU A 28 27.50 -7.20 -2.36
C LEU A 28 27.97 -8.51 -1.73
N ASN A 29 27.11 -9.17 -0.95
CA ASN A 29 27.46 -10.46 -0.32
C ASN A 29 27.59 -11.59 -1.36
N ALA A 30 26.73 -11.62 -2.38
CA ALA A 30 26.83 -12.59 -3.46
C ALA A 30 28.14 -12.45 -4.26
N ILE A 31 28.54 -11.21 -4.59
CA ILE A 31 29.80 -10.93 -5.26
C ILE A 31 30.99 -11.32 -4.37
N ASN A 32 30.94 -10.99 -3.08
CA ASN A 32 32.00 -11.36 -2.13
C ASN A 32 32.17 -12.89 -2.04
N VAL A 33 31.08 -13.63 -1.89
CA VAL A 33 31.12 -15.11 -1.85
C VAL A 33 31.67 -15.67 -3.17
N SER A 34 31.20 -15.15 -4.31
CA SER A 34 31.65 -15.59 -5.63
C SER A 34 33.17 -15.36 -5.83
N ASN A 35 33.66 -14.17 -5.43
CA ASN A 35 35.10 -13.86 -5.53
C ASN A 35 35.94 -14.75 -4.63
N LEU A 36 35.54 -14.97 -3.38
CA LEU A 36 36.23 -15.85 -2.46
C LEU A 36 36.27 -17.32 -2.95
N MET A 37 35.14 -17.80 -3.53
CA MET A 37 35.09 -19.12 -4.14
C MET A 37 35.97 -19.23 -5.38
N ARG A 38 36.08 -18.18 -6.17
CA ARG A 38 37.00 -18.16 -7.33
C ARG A 38 38.44 -18.23 -6.89
N VAL A 39 38.85 -17.52 -5.84
CA VAL A 39 40.21 -17.58 -5.28
C VAL A 39 40.55 -18.98 -4.80
N ILE A 40 39.69 -19.63 -4.01
CA ILE A 40 39.99 -20.97 -3.48
C ILE A 40 40.04 -22.03 -4.58
N ASN A 41 39.15 -21.97 -5.58
CA ASN A 41 39.17 -22.89 -6.71
C ASN A 41 40.46 -22.73 -7.53
N HIS A 42 40.83 -21.47 -7.84
CA HIS A 42 42.07 -21.19 -8.56
C HIS A 42 43.33 -21.68 -7.80
N THR A 43 43.35 -21.49 -6.47
CA THR A 43 44.44 -22.03 -5.63
C THR A 43 44.47 -23.55 -5.68
N ALA A 44 43.33 -24.22 -5.66
CA ALA A 44 43.25 -25.67 -5.81
C ALA A 44 43.79 -26.13 -7.16
N ASP A 45 43.44 -25.47 -8.25
CA ASP A 45 43.94 -25.79 -9.60
C ASP A 45 45.48 -25.68 -9.68
N ILE A 46 46.05 -24.61 -9.10
CA ILE A 46 47.52 -24.44 -9.03
C ILE A 46 48.17 -25.60 -8.26
N ILE A 47 47.60 -26.03 -7.13
CA ILE A 47 48.13 -27.14 -6.34
C ILE A 47 48.00 -28.45 -7.13
N ILE A 48 46.89 -28.69 -7.83
CA ILE A 48 46.65 -29.86 -8.65
C ILE A 48 47.70 -29.95 -9.78
N ASP A 49 47.89 -28.87 -10.53
CA ASP A 49 48.82 -28.80 -11.67
C ASP A 49 50.29 -28.97 -11.27
N ASN A 50 50.62 -28.59 -10.02
CA ASN A 50 51.96 -28.80 -9.46
C ASN A 50 52.09 -30.10 -8.65
N GLY A 51 51.23 -31.10 -8.91
CA GLY A 51 51.33 -32.42 -8.30
C GLY A 51 51.06 -32.46 -6.80
N GLY A 52 50.23 -31.53 -6.29
CA GLY A 52 49.81 -31.50 -4.88
C GLY A 52 50.62 -30.55 -3.99
N ILE A 53 51.54 -29.77 -4.54
CA ILE A 53 52.43 -28.87 -3.80
C ILE A 53 52.28 -27.44 -4.30
N LEU A 54 52.36 -26.45 -3.40
CA LEU A 54 52.42 -25.04 -3.81
C LEU A 54 53.82 -24.72 -4.37
N PRO A 55 53.90 -24.10 -5.56
CA PRO A 55 55.20 -23.72 -6.12
C PRO A 55 55.91 -22.69 -5.22
N LYS A 56 57.23 -22.81 -5.06
CA LYS A 56 58.05 -21.86 -4.33
C LYS A 56 58.20 -20.55 -5.12
N PHE A 57 58.21 -19.41 -4.42
CA PHE A 57 58.20 -18.04 -4.98
C PHE A 57 59.37 -17.76 -5.95
N ASP A 58 60.55 -18.35 -5.72
CA ASP A 58 61.74 -18.11 -6.52
C ASP A 58 61.61 -18.51 -8.01
N ASN A 59 60.61 -19.33 -8.34
CA ASN A 59 60.41 -19.82 -9.71
C ASN A 59 59.38 -19.01 -10.51
N LEU A 60 58.67 -18.07 -9.88
CA LEU A 60 57.63 -17.27 -10.54
C LEU A 60 58.14 -15.93 -11.13
N GLU A 61 59.28 -15.41 -10.64
CA GLU A 61 59.88 -14.19 -11.19
C GLU A 61 60.61 -14.41 -12.54
N ASN A 62 60.99 -15.64 -12.85
CA ASN A 62 61.75 -15.93 -14.06
C ASN A 62 60.92 -16.33 -15.30
N ASN A 63 59.59 -16.49 -15.17
CA ASN A 63 58.70 -16.88 -16.26
C ASN A 63 57.69 -15.82 -16.69
N SER A 64 57.84 -14.56 -16.24
CA SER A 64 56.95 -13.46 -16.63
C SER A 64 57.46 -12.72 -17.89
N SER A 65 57.68 -13.45 -18.98
CA SER A 65 57.72 -12.87 -20.31
C SER A 65 56.57 -13.43 -21.13
N GLU A 66 55.65 -12.56 -21.47
CA GLU A 66 54.60 -12.75 -22.49
C GLU A 66 53.41 -13.66 -22.16
N SER A 67 52.43 -13.12 -21.41
CA SER A 67 51.05 -13.25 -21.85
C SER A 67 50.19 -12.15 -21.13
N GLU A 68 49.85 -11.14 -21.89
CA GLU A 68 48.77 -10.18 -21.57
C GLU A 68 47.45 -10.95 -21.34
N SER A 69 46.69 -10.48 -20.36
CA SER A 69 45.31 -10.89 -20.02
C SER A 69 45.14 -12.08 -19.06
N SER A 70 45.73 -12.02 -17.89
CA SER A 70 45.14 -12.67 -16.73
C SER A 70 45.00 -11.62 -15.62
N GLU A 71 43.77 -11.36 -15.16
CA GLU A 71 43.49 -10.68 -13.90
C GLU A 71 44.12 -11.51 -12.76
N ILE A 72 45.42 -11.31 -12.55
CA ILE A 72 46.21 -11.99 -11.52
C ILE A 72 45.76 -11.34 -10.20
N LEU A 73 44.95 -12.07 -9.44
CA LEU A 73 44.77 -11.80 -8.01
C LEU A 73 46.16 -11.62 -7.39
N PRO A 74 46.35 -10.62 -6.50
CA PRO A 74 47.71 -10.34 -5.99
C PRO A 74 48.30 -11.59 -5.43
N VAL A 75 49.43 -11.99 -6.00
CA VAL A 75 50.21 -13.20 -5.72
C VAL A 75 50.44 -13.43 -4.21
N LYS A 76 50.45 -12.33 -3.44
CA LYS A 76 50.57 -12.36 -1.97
C LYS A 76 49.43 -13.05 -1.23
N SER A 77 48.19 -13.09 -1.76
CA SER A 77 47.03 -13.72 -1.08
C SER A 77 47.06 -15.26 -1.18
N GLN A 78 47.72 -15.81 -2.14
CA GLN A 78 47.80 -17.28 -2.37
C GLN A 78 48.65 -18.00 -1.29
N PHE A 79 49.60 -17.31 -0.65
CA PHE A 79 50.53 -17.91 0.33
C PHE A 79 50.00 -17.99 1.76
N PHE A 80 48.85 -17.40 2.06
CA PHE A 80 48.24 -17.50 3.38
C PHE A 80 47.21 -18.64 3.51
N VAL A 81 47.03 -19.41 2.43
CA VAL A 81 46.06 -20.51 2.45
C VAL A 81 46.76 -21.76 2.97
N ARG A 82 46.31 -22.26 4.12
CA ARG A 82 46.74 -23.54 4.65
C ARG A 82 46.11 -24.66 3.84
N PHE A 83 46.95 -25.64 3.45
CA PHE A 83 46.49 -26.81 2.71
C PHE A 83 47.17 -28.06 3.19
N ILE A 84 46.51 -29.22 2.94
CA ILE A 84 47.04 -30.56 3.13
C ILE A 84 46.71 -31.36 1.87
N THR A 85 47.71 -32.00 1.28
CA THR A 85 47.53 -32.93 0.17
C THR A 85 47.81 -34.33 0.65
N PHE A 86 46.88 -35.25 0.49
CA PHE A 86 47.04 -36.67 0.75
C PHE A 86 47.14 -37.42 -0.57
N TYR A 87 48.11 -38.34 -0.68
CA TYR A 87 48.32 -39.21 -1.84
C TYR A 87 47.90 -40.63 -1.50
N TYR A 88 47.01 -41.21 -2.26
CA TYR A 88 46.47 -42.53 -2.07
C TYR A 88 46.80 -43.44 -3.25
N SER A 89 47.07 -44.74 -2.98
CA SER A 89 47.18 -45.80 -4.00
C SER A 89 45.80 -46.09 -4.62
N GLU A 90 45.73 -46.84 -5.71
CA GLU A 90 44.49 -47.36 -6.29
C GLU A 90 43.62 -48.12 -5.25
N ASN A 91 44.25 -48.82 -4.32
CA ASN A 91 43.57 -49.54 -3.23
C ASN A 91 43.14 -48.65 -2.09
N GLY A 92 43.38 -47.34 -2.17
CA GLY A 92 43.01 -46.35 -1.15
C GLY A 92 43.90 -46.41 0.11
N GLU A 93 45.14 -46.92 0.02
CA GLU A 93 46.11 -46.80 1.10
C GLU A 93 46.84 -45.47 1.01
N LEU A 94 47.04 -44.80 2.14
CA LEU A 94 47.77 -43.53 2.22
C LEU A 94 49.25 -43.77 1.96
N ILE A 95 49.79 -43.17 0.90
CA ILE A 95 51.21 -43.31 0.51
C ILE A 95 52.04 -42.20 1.16
N ASN A 96 51.58 -40.96 1.07
CA ASN A 96 52.29 -39.78 1.55
C ASN A 96 51.33 -38.65 1.81
N TYR A 97 51.77 -37.59 2.50
CA TYR A 97 51.06 -36.32 2.60
C TYR A 97 52.05 -35.15 2.51
N GLU A 98 51.55 -34.01 2.02
CA GLU A 98 52.25 -32.73 1.95
C GLU A 98 51.38 -31.61 2.58
N THR A 99 52.00 -30.72 3.36
CA THR A 99 51.33 -29.62 3.99
C THR A 99 52.25 -28.42 4.17
N ASN A 100 51.69 -27.24 4.12
CA ASN A 100 52.33 -25.98 4.52
C ASN A 100 52.00 -25.56 5.97
N ASP A 101 51.13 -26.29 6.67
CA ASP A 101 50.78 -26.01 8.07
C ASP A 101 51.74 -26.76 9.01
N ARG A 102 52.59 -26.03 9.72
CA ARG A 102 53.56 -26.54 10.67
C ARG A 102 52.98 -26.94 12.02
N ASN A 103 51.70 -26.60 12.29
CA ASN A 103 51.06 -26.78 13.59
C ASN A 103 50.15 -28.02 13.66
N LEU A 104 50.07 -28.83 12.60
CA LEU A 104 49.24 -30.03 12.58
C LEU A 104 49.90 -31.16 13.34
N ASN A 105 49.19 -31.73 14.32
CA ASN A 105 49.64 -32.93 15.06
C ASN A 105 49.32 -34.18 14.24
N GLY A 106 50.15 -35.24 14.44
CA GLY A 106 50.00 -36.50 13.72
C GLY A 106 48.63 -37.16 13.86
N ASP A 107 48.01 -37.04 15.02
CA ASP A 107 46.67 -37.58 15.26
C ASP A 107 45.59 -36.84 14.46
N GLU A 108 45.66 -35.51 14.32
CA GLU A 108 44.74 -34.72 13.50
C GLU A 108 44.89 -35.06 12.01
N ILE A 109 46.13 -35.31 11.53
CA ILE A 109 46.41 -35.74 10.16
C ILE A 109 45.76 -37.08 9.88
N SER A 110 45.85 -38.02 10.83
CA SER A 110 45.27 -39.37 10.71
C SER A 110 43.75 -39.31 10.56
N ASP A 111 43.06 -38.54 11.43
CA ASP A 111 41.60 -38.39 11.40
C ASP A 111 41.10 -37.71 10.13
N VAL A 112 41.82 -36.68 9.69
CA VAL A 112 41.47 -35.92 8.47
C VAL A 112 41.75 -36.82 7.22
N SER A 113 42.84 -37.62 7.20
CA SER A 113 43.12 -38.52 6.10
C SER A 113 42.06 -39.61 5.97
N ALA A 114 41.66 -40.25 7.08
CA ALA A 114 40.63 -41.28 7.07
C ALA A 114 39.30 -40.77 6.50
N SER A 115 38.94 -39.54 6.80
CA SER A 115 37.74 -38.92 6.29
C SER A 115 37.86 -38.41 4.86
N ALA A 116 39.08 -38.15 4.38
CA ALA A 116 39.36 -37.73 2.99
C ALA A 116 39.35 -38.90 2.00
N LYS A 117 39.70 -40.10 2.44
CA LYS A 117 39.82 -41.33 1.62
C LYS A 117 38.57 -41.65 0.79
N SER A 118 37.35 -41.39 1.32
CA SER A 118 36.07 -41.72 0.67
C SER A 118 35.52 -40.62 -0.23
N LYS A 119 36.24 -39.53 -0.43
CA LYS A 119 35.74 -38.35 -1.16
C LYS A 119 35.88 -38.54 -2.67
N GLN A 120 34.92 -37.92 -3.39
CA GLN A 120 34.96 -37.85 -4.86
C GLN A 120 34.64 -36.41 -5.28
N GLY A 121 35.29 -35.93 -6.34
CA GLY A 121 35.06 -34.58 -6.87
C GLY A 121 35.56 -33.48 -5.95
N SER A 122 34.71 -32.46 -5.70
CA SER A 122 35.01 -31.34 -4.81
C SER A 122 33.84 -31.01 -3.89
N GLY A 123 34.14 -30.55 -2.67
CA GLY A 123 33.10 -30.23 -1.69
C GLY A 123 33.65 -29.62 -0.41
N TRP A 124 32.81 -29.54 0.62
CA TRP A 124 33.17 -29.04 1.94
C TRP A 124 33.19 -30.17 2.97
N GLN A 125 34.17 -30.16 3.84
CA GLN A 125 34.25 -30.99 5.03
C GLN A 125 34.68 -30.14 6.21
N ASN A 126 33.78 -29.93 7.17
CA ASN A 126 34.00 -29.02 8.30
C ASN A 126 34.44 -27.60 7.81
N SER A 127 35.69 -27.24 8.10
CA SER A 127 36.28 -25.96 7.67
C SER A 127 37.11 -26.07 6.40
N PHE A 128 37.36 -27.31 5.87
CA PHE A 128 38.17 -27.54 4.70
C PHE A 128 37.32 -27.70 3.44
N ARG A 129 37.79 -27.12 2.35
CA ARG A 129 37.29 -27.43 1.02
C ARG A 129 38.20 -28.49 0.40
N TYR A 130 37.63 -29.61 -0.03
CA TYR A 130 38.37 -30.70 -0.61
C TYR A 130 38.25 -30.75 -2.13
N TYR A 131 39.32 -31.21 -2.78
CA TYR A 131 39.39 -31.47 -4.21
C TYR A 131 40.08 -32.82 -4.41
N VAL A 132 39.52 -33.65 -5.29
CA VAL A 132 40.08 -34.97 -5.63
C VAL A 132 40.55 -34.95 -7.07
N SER A 133 41.81 -35.37 -7.30
CA SER A 133 42.40 -35.48 -8.62
C SER A 133 43.18 -36.77 -8.77
N SER A 134 43.31 -37.29 -10.00
CA SER A 134 44.15 -38.47 -10.29
C SER A 134 45.65 -38.11 -10.19
N TYR A 135 46.45 -39.01 -9.63
CA TYR A 135 47.90 -38.82 -9.47
C TYR A 135 48.64 -40.16 -9.53
N ASN A 136 49.57 -40.32 -10.47
CA ASN A 136 50.53 -41.45 -10.60
C ASN A 136 49.94 -42.86 -10.38
N GLY A 137 48.79 -43.19 -11.00
CA GLY A 137 48.15 -44.51 -10.85
C GLY A 137 47.29 -44.65 -9.57
N GLY A 138 47.11 -43.59 -8.81
CA GLY A 138 46.21 -43.47 -7.67
C GLY A 138 45.43 -42.14 -7.73
N TYR A 139 45.16 -41.56 -6.57
CA TYR A 139 44.51 -40.26 -6.49
C TYR A 139 45.08 -39.41 -5.37
N MET A 140 44.95 -38.09 -5.51
CA MET A 140 45.28 -37.15 -4.45
C MET A 140 44.04 -36.42 -3.99
N VAL A 141 43.98 -36.11 -2.70
CA VAL A 141 42.95 -35.31 -2.07
C VAL A 141 43.57 -34.07 -1.46
N ILE A 142 43.24 -32.93 -1.97
CA ILE A 142 43.71 -31.63 -1.50
C ILE A 142 42.66 -31.04 -0.59
N LEU A 143 43.00 -30.69 0.63
CA LEU A 143 42.15 -30.01 1.60
C LEU A 143 42.70 -28.60 1.81
N ILE A 144 41.92 -27.61 1.49
CA ILE A 144 42.26 -26.20 1.66
C ILE A 144 41.46 -25.64 2.84
N ASP A 145 42.13 -25.02 3.81
CA ASP A 145 41.49 -24.40 4.96
C ASP A 145 40.59 -23.23 4.51
N GLY A 146 39.27 -23.44 4.64
CA GLY A 146 38.25 -22.44 4.38
C GLY A 146 37.85 -21.59 5.61
N GLY A 147 38.53 -21.75 6.74
CA GLY A 147 38.25 -21.02 7.96
C GLY A 147 38.33 -19.50 7.76
N TYR A 148 39.35 -19.03 7.07
CA TYR A 148 39.49 -17.61 6.71
C TYR A 148 38.35 -17.15 5.78
N ILE A 149 37.93 -17.99 4.85
CA ILE A 149 36.82 -17.66 3.92
C ILE A 149 35.51 -17.55 4.68
N LYS A 150 35.21 -18.52 5.56
CA LYS A 150 34.00 -18.43 6.42
C LYS A 150 34.02 -17.20 7.31
N TYR A 151 35.18 -16.91 7.90
CA TYR A 151 35.33 -15.68 8.71
C TYR A 151 35.11 -14.42 7.87
N SER A 152 35.71 -14.34 6.69
CA SER A 152 35.54 -13.20 5.79
C SER A 152 34.10 -13.02 5.33
N ILE A 153 33.41 -14.10 4.94
CA ILE A 153 31.99 -14.08 4.56
C ILE A 153 31.13 -13.53 5.72
N ASN A 154 31.30 -14.09 6.92
CA ASN A 154 30.53 -13.68 8.08
C ASN A 154 30.84 -12.23 8.50
N SER A 155 32.10 -11.82 8.40
CA SER A 155 32.53 -10.45 8.71
C SER A 155 31.91 -9.43 7.75
N VAL A 156 31.98 -9.67 6.43
CA VAL A 156 31.38 -8.80 5.42
C VAL A 156 29.85 -8.77 5.57
N LEU A 157 29.22 -9.91 5.85
CA LEU A 157 27.80 -9.98 6.11
C LEU A 157 27.42 -9.14 7.35
N ALA A 158 28.12 -9.31 8.46
CA ALA A 158 27.87 -8.58 9.69
C ALA A 158 28.04 -7.06 9.50
N ILE A 159 29.12 -6.64 8.81
CA ILE A 159 29.37 -5.24 8.51
C ILE A 159 28.28 -4.67 7.58
N SER A 160 27.98 -5.35 6.49
CA SER A 160 26.98 -4.89 5.52
C SER A 160 25.57 -4.75 6.13
N VAL A 161 25.17 -5.70 6.98
CA VAL A 161 23.90 -5.66 7.72
C VAL A 161 23.90 -4.53 8.75
N SER A 162 24.99 -4.35 9.49
CA SER A 162 25.13 -3.27 10.48
C SER A 162 25.03 -1.89 9.83
N VAL A 163 25.71 -1.68 8.71
CA VAL A 163 25.64 -0.44 7.92
C VAL A 163 24.23 -0.23 7.36
N ALA A 164 23.58 -1.29 6.89
CA ALA A 164 22.19 -1.21 6.39
C ALA A 164 21.23 -0.78 7.49
N ILE A 165 21.32 -1.36 8.70
CA ILE A 165 20.47 -0.98 9.84
C ILE A 165 20.75 0.48 10.24
N GLY A 166 22.01 0.86 10.35
CA GLY A 166 22.41 2.24 10.69
C GLY A 166 21.90 3.27 9.67
N SER A 167 22.05 2.98 8.38
CA SER A 167 21.54 3.86 7.31
C SER A 167 20.02 3.98 7.31
N LEU A 168 19.29 2.87 7.52
CA LEU A 168 17.83 2.89 7.66
C LEU A 168 17.38 3.74 8.85
N ALA A 169 18.06 3.64 9.99
CA ALA A 169 17.75 4.45 11.17
C ALA A 169 17.97 5.95 10.91
N VAL A 170 19.07 6.32 10.27
CA VAL A 170 19.37 7.72 9.91
C VAL A 170 18.33 8.24 8.91
N ILE A 171 18.02 7.51 7.86
CA ILE A 171 17.03 7.91 6.86
C ILE A 171 15.64 8.04 7.50
N PHE A 172 15.25 7.13 8.38
CA PHE A 172 13.99 7.20 9.11
C PHE A 172 13.90 8.48 9.97
N ALA A 173 14.97 8.82 10.70
CA ALA A 173 15.04 10.05 11.48
C ALA A 173 14.91 11.30 10.58
N LEU A 174 15.61 11.33 9.45
CA LEU A 174 15.52 12.42 8.48
C LEU A 174 14.11 12.53 7.88
N LEU A 175 13.48 11.42 7.53
CA LEU A 175 12.09 11.41 7.04
C LEU A 175 11.10 11.95 8.08
N ILE A 176 11.28 11.65 9.37
CA ILE A 176 10.44 12.23 10.43
C ILE A 176 10.60 13.74 10.49
N ILE A 177 11.84 14.24 10.46
CA ILE A 177 12.17 15.68 10.55
C ILE A 177 11.62 16.43 9.30
N PHE A 178 11.87 15.91 8.10
CA PHE A 178 11.54 16.62 6.87
C PHE A 178 10.14 16.35 6.33
N SER A 179 9.47 15.26 6.75
CA SER A 179 8.12 14.91 6.27
C SER A 179 7.08 16.01 6.54
N GLY A 180 7.25 16.77 7.63
CA GLY A 180 6.42 17.94 7.92
C GLY A 180 6.53 19.02 6.85
N LYS A 181 7.75 19.36 6.45
CA LYS A 181 8.01 20.37 5.40
C LYS A 181 7.53 19.92 4.01
N ALA A 182 7.69 18.61 3.69
CA ALA A 182 7.28 18.07 2.40
C ALA A 182 5.73 18.00 2.24
N VAL A 183 4.99 17.70 3.31
CA VAL A 183 3.52 17.55 3.27
C VAL A 183 2.80 18.89 3.49
N ARG A 184 3.44 19.85 4.16
CA ARG A 184 2.83 21.15 4.51
C ARG A 184 2.28 21.92 3.31
N PRO A 185 2.98 22.10 2.17
CA PRO A 185 2.44 22.84 1.02
C PRO A 185 1.15 22.24 0.46
N ALA A 186 1.07 20.91 0.37
CA ALA A 186 -0.13 20.22 -0.10
C ALA A 186 -1.30 20.42 0.88
N SER A 187 -1.02 20.39 2.19
CA SER A 187 -2.03 20.66 3.21
C SER A 187 -2.53 22.11 3.17
N GLU A 188 -1.62 23.07 3.04
CA GLU A 188 -1.97 24.50 2.96
C GLU A 188 -2.77 24.80 1.68
N ALA A 189 -2.40 24.20 0.54
CA ALA A 189 -3.18 24.35 -0.70
C ALA A 189 -4.60 23.79 -0.56
N TYR A 190 -4.75 22.63 0.09
CA TYR A 190 -6.05 22.03 0.35
C TYR A 190 -6.91 22.89 1.28
N GLU A 191 -6.34 23.42 2.37
CA GLU A 191 -7.07 24.32 3.29
C GLU A 191 -7.47 25.64 2.59
N LYS A 192 -6.58 26.23 1.79
CA LYS A 192 -6.91 27.43 0.99
C LYS A 192 -8.03 27.18 -0.02
N GLN A 193 -7.98 26.05 -0.73
CA GLN A 193 -9.05 25.66 -1.66
C GLN A 193 -10.39 25.53 -0.96
N LYS A 194 -10.38 24.95 0.23
CA LYS A 194 -11.56 24.77 1.05
C LYS A 194 -12.11 26.10 1.55
N GLN A 195 -11.25 26.95 2.10
CA GLN A 195 -11.61 28.31 2.53
C GLN A 195 -12.26 29.08 1.37
N PHE A 196 -11.63 29.04 0.19
CA PHE A 196 -12.17 29.67 -1.01
C PHE A 196 -13.58 29.18 -1.35
N VAL A 197 -13.86 27.88 -1.28
CA VAL A 197 -15.20 27.34 -1.53
C VAL A 197 -16.22 27.86 -0.50
N THR A 198 -15.84 27.92 0.77
CA THR A 198 -16.70 28.43 1.84
C THR A 198 -17.01 29.92 1.65
N ASP A 199 -15.98 30.73 1.42
CA ASP A 199 -16.12 32.17 1.23
C ASP A 199 -16.92 32.50 -0.03
N ALA A 200 -16.61 31.86 -1.16
CA ALA A 200 -17.36 31.99 -2.41
C ALA A 200 -18.84 31.60 -2.22
N GLY A 201 -19.09 30.53 -1.44
CA GLY A 201 -20.43 30.11 -1.10
C GLY A 201 -21.22 31.18 -0.35
N HIS A 202 -20.63 31.85 0.64
CA HIS A 202 -21.26 32.98 1.34
C HIS A 202 -21.49 34.16 0.42
N GLU A 203 -20.53 34.54 -0.43
CA GLU A 203 -20.63 35.63 -1.39
C GLU A 203 -21.66 35.37 -2.50
N PHE A 204 -21.92 34.12 -2.89
CA PHE A 204 -22.97 33.78 -3.85
C PHE A 204 -24.38 33.75 -3.23
N LYS A 205 -24.50 33.46 -1.93
CA LYS A 205 -25.79 33.37 -1.28
C LYS A 205 -26.56 34.70 -1.29
N THR A 206 -25.87 35.81 -1.09
CA THR A 206 -26.45 37.16 -1.05
C THR A 206 -27.05 37.56 -2.39
N PRO A 207 -26.35 37.56 -3.56
CA PRO A 207 -26.96 37.94 -4.82
C PRO A 207 -28.08 36.99 -5.25
N LEU A 208 -27.97 35.68 -4.95
CA LEU A 208 -29.05 34.73 -5.24
C LEU A 208 -30.32 35.04 -4.43
N THR A 209 -30.15 35.45 -3.18
CA THR A 209 -31.29 35.87 -2.36
C THR A 209 -31.96 37.12 -2.93
N VAL A 210 -31.20 38.12 -3.41
CA VAL A 210 -31.72 39.32 -4.06
C VAL A 210 -32.48 38.98 -5.35
N ILE A 211 -31.91 38.08 -6.19
CA ILE A 211 -32.60 37.64 -7.42
C ILE A 211 -33.91 36.90 -7.08
N SER A 212 -33.90 36.04 -6.06
CA SER A 212 -35.10 35.32 -5.61
C SER A 212 -36.21 36.29 -5.17
N VAL A 213 -35.87 37.25 -4.28
CA VAL A 213 -36.83 38.25 -3.78
C VAL A 213 -37.39 39.13 -4.92
N ASN A 214 -36.50 39.59 -5.84
CA ASN A 214 -36.96 40.39 -6.99
C ASN A 214 -37.88 39.59 -7.91
N SER A 215 -37.59 38.30 -8.14
CA SER A 215 -38.44 37.41 -8.94
C SER A 215 -39.82 37.20 -8.29
N GLU A 216 -39.87 37.09 -6.94
CA GLU A 216 -41.12 37.00 -6.18
C GLU A 216 -41.94 38.30 -6.28
N ILE A 217 -41.30 39.46 -6.11
CA ILE A 217 -41.96 40.78 -6.25
C ILE A 217 -42.52 40.95 -7.67
N LEU A 218 -41.73 40.58 -8.71
CA LEU A 218 -42.23 40.67 -10.08
C LEU A 218 -43.39 39.72 -10.34
N THR A 219 -43.35 38.50 -9.75
CA THR A 219 -44.49 37.58 -9.85
C THR A 219 -45.74 38.11 -9.16
N MET A 220 -45.60 38.76 -8.00
CA MET A 220 -46.74 39.41 -7.29
C MET A 220 -47.33 40.58 -8.09
N ASN A 221 -46.49 41.42 -8.72
CA ASN A 221 -46.95 42.64 -9.42
C ASN A 221 -47.48 42.36 -10.81
N TYR A 222 -46.93 41.40 -11.53
CA TYR A 222 -47.22 41.14 -12.97
C TYR A 222 -47.85 39.76 -13.22
N GLY A 223 -48.06 38.97 -12.17
CA GLY A 223 -48.55 37.60 -12.27
C GLY A 223 -47.46 36.60 -12.68
N GLU A 224 -47.79 35.32 -12.57
CA GLU A 224 -46.87 34.21 -12.93
C GLU A 224 -46.74 34.12 -14.45
N ASN A 225 -45.51 34.20 -14.97
CA ASN A 225 -45.24 33.94 -16.35
C ASN A 225 -44.09 32.92 -16.52
N LYS A 226 -43.99 32.33 -17.71
CA LYS A 226 -43.02 31.29 -18.03
C LYS A 226 -41.59 31.70 -17.73
N TRP A 227 -41.22 32.94 -17.94
CA TRP A 227 -39.85 33.43 -17.79
C TRP A 227 -39.53 33.65 -16.31
N LEU A 228 -40.41 34.26 -15.53
CA LEU A 228 -40.23 34.42 -14.09
C LEU A 228 -40.14 33.08 -13.39
N LYS A 229 -41.01 32.13 -13.72
CA LYS A 229 -40.96 30.77 -13.20
C LYS A 229 -39.64 30.08 -13.51
N SER A 230 -39.09 30.27 -14.73
CA SER A 230 -37.79 29.74 -15.10
C SER A 230 -36.66 30.37 -14.27
N ILE A 231 -36.66 31.70 -14.08
CA ILE A 231 -35.67 32.42 -13.26
C ILE A 231 -35.74 31.94 -11.81
N THR A 232 -36.89 31.88 -11.21
CA THR A 232 -37.09 31.39 -9.84
C THR A 232 -36.55 29.96 -9.69
N ASN A 233 -36.90 29.07 -10.60
CA ASN A 233 -36.44 27.70 -10.57
C ASN A 233 -34.91 27.59 -10.69
N GLN A 234 -34.26 28.40 -11.55
CA GLN A 234 -32.79 28.37 -11.68
C GLN A 234 -32.09 28.98 -10.47
N THR A 235 -32.67 30.03 -9.89
CA THR A 235 -32.15 30.66 -8.66
C THR A 235 -32.21 29.70 -7.48
N GLU A 236 -33.31 28.97 -7.32
CA GLU A 236 -33.46 27.95 -6.27
C GLU A 236 -32.46 26.79 -6.46
N LYS A 237 -32.27 26.34 -7.70
CA LYS A 237 -31.25 25.33 -8.02
C LYS A 237 -29.85 25.82 -7.66
N LEU A 238 -29.47 27.04 -8.01
CA LEU A 238 -28.17 27.62 -7.67
C LEU A 238 -27.98 27.76 -6.16
N LYS A 239 -29.00 28.21 -5.43
CA LYS A 239 -28.98 28.31 -3.98
C LYS A 239 -28.73 26.95 -3.32
N ASN A 240 -29.38 25.89 -3.79
CA ASN A 240 -29.20 24.55 -3.29
C ASN A 240 -27.78 24.05 -3.59
N LEU A 241 -27.24 24.28 -4.79
CA LEU A 241 -25.86 23.93 -5.13
C LEU A 241 -24.84 24.60 -4.20
N VAL A 242 -25.01 25.90 -3.97
CA VAL A 242 -24.12 26.68 -3.08
C VAL A 242 -24.18 26.14 -1.64
N ASN A 243 -25.38 25.85 -1.13
CA ASN A 243 -25.56 25.26 0.19
C ASN A 243 -24.92 23.88 0.31
N ASP A 244 -25.04 23.05 -0.72
CA ASP A 244 -24.41 21.72 -0.79
C ASP A 244 -22.88 21.83 -0.77
N LEU A 245 -22.29 22.77 -1.53
CA LEU A 245 -20.85 23.04 -1.55
C LEU A 245 -20.32 23.50 -0.19
N ILE A 246 -21.03 24.44 0.47
CA ILE A 246 -20.68 24.92 1.82
C ILE A 246 -20.77 23.77 2.83
N SER A 247 -21.83 22.96 2.76
CA SER A 247 -22.04 21.81 3.65
C SER A 247 -20.92 20.80 3.50
N LEU A 248 -20.53 20.50 2.26
CA LEU A 248 -19.42 19.57 1.98
C LEU A 248 -18.08 20.13 2.50
N SER A 249 -17.82 21.43 2.30
CA SER A 249 -16.61 22.09 2.81
C SER A 249 -16.52 22.02 4.34
N LYS A 250 -17.62 22.25 5.04
CA LYS A 250 -17.71 22.16 6.51
C LYS A 250 -17.57 20.73 7.02
N LEU A 251 -18.15 19.76 6.31
CA LEU A 251 -18.03 18.33 6.68
C LEU A 251 -16.59 17.80 6.52
N ASP A 252 -15.81 18.36 5.61
CA ASP A 252 -14.39 18.02 5.46
C ASP A 252 -13.51 18.57 6.62
N GLU A 253 -14.04 19.38 7.54
CA GLU A 253 -13.29 19.89 8.70
C GLU A 253 -13.07 18.81 9.77
N GLU A 254 -11.79 18.46 10.03
CA GLU A 254 -11.43 17.55 11.13
C GLU A 254 -11.88 18.08 12.50
N LYS A 255 -12.01 19.40 12.62
CA LYS A 255 -12.33 20.09 13.89
C LYS A 255 -13.82 20.40 14.10
N SER A 256 -14.72 20.15 13.13
CA SER A 256 -16.14 20.31 13.40
C SER A 256 -16.57 19.20 14.36
N GLU A 257 -16.71 19.57 15.62
CA GLU A 257 -17.25 18.69 16.66
C GLU A 257 -18.66 18.29 16.24
N ILE A 258 -18.88 16.99 16.08
CA ILE A 258 -20.23 16.45 15.95
C ILE A 258 -20.85 16.53 17.33
N ILE A 259 -22.05 17.08 17.43
CA ILE A 259 -22.88 17.00 18.63
C ILE A 259 -23.23 15.52 18.81
N ASN A 260 -22.53 14.86 19.73
CA ASN A 260 -22.63 13.42 19.89
C ASN A 260 -23.55 13.08 21.08
N LEU A 261 -24.86 13.34 20.91
CA LEU A 261 -25.88 13.08 21.91
C LEU A 261 -26.70 11.82 21.57
N PRO A 262 -27.23 11.10 22.57
CA PRO A 262 -28.14 9.99 22.33
C PRO A 262 -29.47 10.52 21.84
N PHE A 263 -30.05 9.95 20.78
CA PHE A 263 -31.38 10.25 20.27
C PHE A 263 -32.00 8.98 19.66
N ASP A 264 -33.32 8.97 19.46
CA ASP A 264 -34.04 7.89 18.80
C ASP A 264 -33.89 8.03 17.28
N ILE A 265 -33.08 7.15 16.68
CA ILE A 265 -32.87 7.14 15.23
C ILE A 265 -34.07 6.53 14.49
N SER A 266 -34.88 5.69 15.14
CA SER A 266 -36.10 5.14 14.55
C SER A 266 -37.09 6.25 14.22
N ASP A 267 -37.35 7.15 15.17
CA ASP A 267 -38.19 8.33 14.97
C ASP A 267 -37.63 9.24 13.89
N ALA A 268 -36.33 9.51 13.92
CA ALA A 268 -35.67 10.35 12.92
C ALA A 268 -35.81 9.81 11.50
N VAL A 269 -35.66 8.48 11.30
CA VAL A 269 -35.82 7.82 9.99
C VAL A 269 -37.28 7.80 9.58
N TYR A 270 -38.19 7.47 10.50
CA TYR A 270 -39.64 7.40 10.24
C TYR A 270 -40.20 8.75 9.81
N ASP A 271 -39.96 9.82 10.60
CA ASP A 271 -40.41 11.17 10.30
C ASP A 271 -39.91 11.66 8.95
N THR A 272 -38.62 11.39 8.67
CA THR A 272 -38.01 11.79 7.40
C THR A 272 -38.65 11.02 6.24
N ALA A 273 -38.85 9.70 6.36
CA ALA A 273 -39.45 8.88 5.31
C ALA A 273 -40.91 9.34 5.03
N CYS A 274 -41.69 9.60 6.07
CA CYS A 274 -43.06 10.12 5.95
C CYS A 274 -43.09 11.48 5.24
N SER A 275 -42.14 12.38 5.48
CA SER A 275 -42.11 13.70 4.84
C SER A 275 -41.94 13.65 3.32
N PHE A 276 -41.32 12.56 2.78
CA PHE A 276 -41.16 12.35 1.34
C PHE A 276 -42.33 11.61 0.68
N SER A 277 -43.29 11.05 1.42
CA SER A 277 -44.41 10.31 0.86
C SER A 277 -45.24 11.15 -0.14
N PRO A 278 -45.64 12.43 0.16
CA PRO A 278 -46.41 13.22 -0.79
C PRO A 278 -45.63 13.53 -2.09
N VAL A 279 -44.31 13.64 -2.01
CA VAL A 279 -43.44 13.87 -3.19
C VAL A 279 -43.35 12.62 -4.05
N ALA A 280 -43.17 11.44 -3.43
CA ALA A 280 -43.11 10.17 -4.10
C ALA A 280 -44.46 9.83 -4.81
N GLU A 281 -45.59 10.11 -4.16
CA GLU A 281 -46.93 9.82 -4.70
C GLU A 281 -47.25 10.60 -5.98
N LYS A 282 -46.69 11.80 -6.19
CA LYS A 282 -46.81 12.53 -7.46
C LYS A 282 -46.34 11.78 -8.68
N ASP A 283 -45.32 10.92 -8.50
CA ASP A 283 -44.76 10.05 -9.55
C ASP A 283 -45.29 8.63 -9.46
N GLY A 284 -46.37 8.38 -8.70
CA GLY A 284 -46.99 7.09 -8.45
C GLY A 284 -46.09 6.15 -7.62
N LYS A 285 -45.06 6.67 -6.96
CA LYS A 285 -44.14 5.87 -6.13
C LYS A 285 -44.69 5.76 -4.71
N LYS A 286 -44.46 4.63 -4.05
CA LYS A 286 -44.88 4.39 -2.67
C LYS A 286 -43.66 4.12 -1.79
N ILE A 287 -43.54 4.85 -0.68
CA ILE A 287 -42.53 4.59 0.33
C ILE A 287 -43.10 3.56 1.31
N VAL A 288 -42.41 2.40 1.40
CA VAL A 288 -42.69 1.34 2.36
C VAL A 288 -41.55 1.30 3.37
N HIS A 289 -41.88 1.33 4.65
CA HIS A 289 -40.85 1.32 5.70
C HIS A 289 -41.01 0.10 6.62
N SER A 290 -39.86 -0.45 7.05
CA SER A 290 -39.73 -1.48 8.08
C SER A 290 -38.66 -1.02 9.04
N ILE A 291 -39.09 -0.29 10.07
CA ILE A 291 -38.21 0.41 11.01
C ILE A 291 -38.37 -0.24 12.39
N GLU A 292 -37.29 -0.77 12.94
CA GLU A 292 -37.23 -1.28 14.31
C GLU A 292 -37.38 -0.09 15.27
N GLU A 293 -38.34 -0.17 16.21
CA GLU A 293 -38.68 0.88 17.13
C GLU A 293 -37.65 0.99 18.28
N GLY A 294 -37.49 2.23 18.81
CA GLY A 294 -36.70 2.49 20.01
C GLY A 294 -35.17 2.29 19.85
N VAL A 295 -34.65 2.39 18.64
CA VAL A 295 -33.23 2.29 18.42
C VAL A 295 -32.53 3.60 18.79
N ILE A 296 -31.76 3.57 19.88
CA ILE A 296 -31.00 4.76 20.32
C ILE A 296 -29.63 4.76 19.62
N PHE A 297 -29.31 5.87 18.99
CA PHE A 297 -28.04 6.18 18.37
C PHE A 297 -27.36 7.36 19.07
N LYS A 298 -26.04 7.30 19.24
CA LYS A 298 -25.25 8.40 19.78
C LYS A 298 -24.56 9.13 18.61
N GLY A 299 -25.07 10.32 18.29
CA GLY A 299 -24.61 11.08 17.11
C GLY A 299 -25.26 12.45 17.02
N ASP A 300 -25.13 13.08 15.85
CA ASP A 300 -25.77 14.34 15.50
C ASP A 300 -27.12 14.04 14.80
N GLU A 301 -28.25 14.30 15.51
CA GLU A 301 -29.57 14.03 14.98
C GLU A 301 -29.83 14.82 13.69
N ALA A 302 -29.47 16.11 13.64
CA ALA A 302 -29.74 16.96 12.48
C ALA A 302 -28.96 16.45 11.24
N LYS A 303 -27.70 16.01 11.43
CA LYS A 303 -26.91 15.41 10.37
C LYS A 303 -27.42 14.03 9.96
N THR A 304 -27.93 13.26 10.90
CA THR A 304 -28.54 11.97 10.62
C THR A 304 -29.82 12.11 9.83
N ARG A 305 -30.70 13.05 10.22
CA ARG A 305 -31.91 13.41 9.43
C ARG A 305 -31.54 13.89 8.02
N GLN A 306 -30.50 14.70 7.88
CA GLN A 306 -29.95 15.13 6.58
C GLN A 306 -29.48 13.95 5.74
N LEU A 307 -28.78 13.00 6.33
CA LEU A 307 -28.32 11.76 5.67
C LEU A 307 -29.50 10.95 5.12
N VAL A 308 -30.52 10.72 5.96
CA VAL A 308 -31.71 9.97 5.59
C VAL A 308 -32.47 10.68 4.46
N ALA A 309 -32.66 11.99 4.57
CA ALA A 309 -33.31 12.81 3.55
C ALA A 309 -32.60 12.73 2.20
N ILE A 310 -31.26 12.81 2.18
CA ILE A 310 -30.49 12.72 0.95
C ILE A 310 -30.67 11.34 0.27
N ILE A 311 -30.65 10.25 1.03
CA ILE A 311 -30.75 8.92 0.46
C ILE A 311 -32.17 8.65 -0.05
N ILE A 312 -33.22 9.09 0.68
CA ILE A 312 -34.63 8.97 0.25
C ILE A 312 -34.91 9.87 -0.96
N ASP A 313 -34.46 11.12 -0.96
CA ASP A 313 -34.58 12.04 -2.10
C ASP A 313 -33.94 11.46 -3.36
N ASN A 314 -32.78 10.80 -3.21
CA ASN A 314 -32.12 10.08 -4.31
C ASN A 314 -32.98 8.95 -4.85
N ALA A 315 -33.55 8.13 -3.96
CA ALA A 315 -34.44 7.03 -4.35
C ALA A 315 -35.72 7.54 -5.03
N VAL A 316 -36.30 8.66 -4.54
CA VAL A 316 -37.50 9.29 -5.14
C VAL A 316 -37.16 9.86 -6.53
N LYS A 317 -36.04 10.55 -6.69
CA LYS A 317 -35.66 11.21 -7.95
C LYS A 317 -35.29 10.22 -9.06
N TYR A 318 -34.59 9.13 -8.71
CA TYR A 318 -33.99 8.22 -9.69
C TYR A 318 -34.68 6.84 -9.72
N GLY A 319 -35.61 6.60 -8.82
CA GLY A 319 -36.45 5.40 -8.86
C GLY A 319 -37.45 5.41 -10.02
N ASP A 320 -37.79 4.24 -10.53
CA ASP A 320 -38.79 4.06 -11.57
C ASP A 320 -40.20 4.48 -11.07
N ASN A 321 -41.00 5.10 -11.95
CA ASN A 321 -42.38 5.49 -11.63
C ASN A 321 -43.26 4.26 -11.35
N ASN A 322 -44.29 4.43 -10.52
CA ASN A 322 -45.23 3.37 -10.13
C ASN A 322 -44.52 2.16 -9.45
N LYS A 323 -43.40 2.40 -8.80
CA LYS A 323 -42.63 1.37 -8.05
C LYS A 323 -42.50 1.77 -6.59
N GLU A 324 -42.24 0.77 -5.75
CA GLU A 324 -42.00 0.96 -4.31
C GLU A 324 -40.54 1.35 -4.03
N ILE A 325 -40.39 2.21 -3.01
CA ILE A 325 -39.13 2.52 -2.36
C ILE A 325 -39.20 1.93 -0.95
N THR A 326 -38.26 1.06 -0.62
CA THR A 326 -38.24 0.36 0.67
C THR A 326 -37.18 0.98 1.58
N VAL A 327 -37.60 1.43 2.77
CA VAL A 327 -36.70 1.95 3.82
C VAL A 327 -36.72 0.98 4.99
N THR A 328 -35.54 0.45 5.36
CA THR A 328 -35.42 -0.52 6.45
C THR A 328 -34.39 -0.05 7.46
N LEU A 329 -34.73 -0.08 8.74
CA LEU A 329 -33.80 0.17 9.85
C LEU A 329 -33.83 -1.03 10.79
N ILE A 330 -32.67 -1.60 11.03
CA ILE A 330 -32.48 -2.73 11.96
C ILE A 330 -31.26 -2.49 12.83
N LYS A 331 -31.36 -2.90 14.10
CA LYS A 331 -30.27 -2.91 15.06
C LYS A 331 -29.83 -4.36 15.29
N SER A 332 -28.60 -4.66 14.90
CA SER A 332 -27.95 -5.91 15.26
C SER A 332 -26.70 -5.63 16.09
N LYS A 333 -25.52 -5.94 15.59
CA LYS A 333 -24.25 -5.48 16.17
C LYS A 333 -24.03 -3.98 15.93
N ASN A 334 -24.44 -3.49 14.78
CA ASN A 334 -24.42 -2.10 14.34
C ASN A 334 -25.85 -1.72 13.89
N ILE A 335 -26.12 -0.42 13.83
CA ILE A 335 -27.36 0.10 13.26
C ILE A 335 -27.21 0.09 11.73
N CYS A 336 -28.11 -0.63 11.06
CA CYS A 336 -28.12 -0.74 9.62
C CYS A 336 -29.37 -0.09 9.03
N LEU A 337 -29.17 1.00 8.27
CA LEU A 337 -30.20 1.65 7.47
C LEU A 337 -30.03 1.25 6.02
N THR A 338 -31.11 0.78 5.38
CA THR A 338 -31.11 0.48 3.94
C THR A 338 -32.24 1.20 3.24
N VAL A 339 -31.95 1.72 2.06
CA VAL A 339 -32.95 2.27 1.14
C VAL A 339 -32.79 1.58 -0.21
N GLU A 340 -33.88 0.99 -0.69
CA GLU A 340 -33.94 0.25 -1.95
C GLU A 340 -34.95 0.90 -2.88
N ASN A 341 -34.60 1.07 -4.15
CA ASN A 341 -35.50 1.52 -5.19
C ASN A 341 -35.30 0.75 -6.50
N TYR A 342 -36.35 0.63 -7.28
CA TYR A 342 -36.27 0.12 -8.64
C TYR A 342 -35.61 1.18 -9.55
N CYS A 343 -34.74 0.74 -10.45
CA CYS A 343 -34.05 1.58 -11.41
C CYS A 343 -33.78 0.78 -12.69
N SER A 344 -34.56 1.03 -13.73
CA SER A 344 -34.52 0.27 -14.99
C SER A 344 -33.14 0.28 -15.68
N TYR A 345 -32.32 1.28 -15.37
CA TYR A 345 -30.93 1.42 -15.86
C TYR A 345 -29.87 1.13 -14.79
N ALA A 346 -30.20 0.38 -13.76
CA ALA A 346 -29.27 0.00 -12.70
C ALA A 346 -27.98 -0.67 -13.22
N SER A 347 -28.07 -1.43 -14.32
CA SER A 347 -26.91 -2.07 -14.95
C SER A 347 -25.82 -1.09 -15.42
N GLU A 348 -26.23 0.13 -15.82
CA GLU A 348 -25.37 1.16 -16.36
C GLU A 348 -24.71 2.03 -15.26
N ILE A 349 -25.16 1.93 -13.99
CA ILE A 349 -24.68 2.75 -12.89
C ILE A 349 -23.39 2.13 -12.32
N GLU A 350 -22.33 2.91 -12.20
CA GLU A 350 -21.11 2.52 -11.49
C GLU A 350 -21.29 2.79 -9.99
N THR A 351 -21.71 1.77 -9.23
CA THR A 351 -22.03 1.89 -7.80
C THR A 351 -20.86 2.42 -6.96
N ASP A 352 -19.63 2.07 -7.30
CA ASP A 352 -18.43 2.55 -6.61
C ASP A 352 -18.22 4.06 -6.76
N LYS A 353 -18.66 4.63 -7.88
CA LYS A 353 -18.55 6.07 -8.16
C LYS A 353 -19.76 6.90 -7.70
N MET A 354 -20.86 6.27 -7.29
CA MET A 354 -22.08 6.99 -6.86
C MET A 354 -21.83 8.03 -5.75
N PHE A 355 -20.79 7.82 -4.94
CA PHE A 355 -20.41 8.71 -3.85
C PHE A 355 -19.31 9.71 -4.21
N ASP A 356 -18.89 9.77 -5.48
CA ASP A 356 -17.92 10.76 -5.95
C ASP A 356 -18.62 12.10 -6.22
N ARG A 357 -17.87 13.19 -6.06
CA ARG A 357 -18.39 14.54 -6.30
C ARG A 357 -18.77 14.72 -7.75
N PHE A 358 -19.94 15.29 -8.02
CA PHE A 358 -20.47 15.57 -9.37
C PHE A 358 -20.72 14.31 -10.22
N TYR A 359 -20.68 13.12 -9.64
CA TYR A 359 -21.01 11.91 -10.38
C TYR A 359 -22.49 11.86 -10.73
N LYS A 360 -22.79 11.57 -12.00
CA LYS A 360 -24.10 11.28 -12.56
C LYS A 360 -23.97 10.22 -13.62
N SER A 361 -24.91 9.26 -13.67
CA SER A 361 -25.02 8.36 -14.80
C SER A 361 -25.45 9.13 -16.07
N ASP A 362 -25.11 8.64 -17.26
CA ASP A 362 -25.42 9.34 -18.51
C ASP A 362 -26.93 9.62 -18.70
N LYS A 363 -27.78 8.70 -18.26
CA LYS A 363 -29.23 8.91 -18.27
C LYS A 363 -29.71 9.93 -17.26
N SER A 364 -29.10 10.03 -16.09
CA SER A 364 -29.42 11.03 -15.07
C SER A 364 -28.96 12.45 -15.46
N ARG A 365 -28.03 12.60 -16.37
CA ARG A 365 -27.61 13.90 -16.92
C ARG A 365 -28.74 14.60 -17.66
N ASN A 366 -29.58 13.85 -18.36
CA ASN A 366 -30.68 14.37 -19.16
C ASN A 366 -31.92 14.75 -18.32
N SER A 367 -32.06 14.22 -17.11
CA SER A 367 -33.22 14.48 -16.25
C SER A 367 -33.18 15.85 -15.53
N GLY A 368 -32.10 16.60 -15.64
CA GLY A 368 -31.95 17.95 -15.07
C GLY A 368 -32.00 18.04 -13.53
N SER A 369 -32.16 16.91 -12.81
CA SER A 369 -32.30 16.91 -11.38
C SER A 369 -30.96 16.71 -10.67
N GLY A 370 -30.65 17.65 -9.73
CA GLY A 370 -29.48 17.59 -8.84
C GLY A 370 -28.11 17.81 -9.50
N TYR A 371 -27.09 18.06 -8.70
CA TYR A 371 -25.72 18.35 -9.14
C TYR A 371 -24.73 17.20 -8.85
N GLY A 372 -25.20 16.05 -8.33
CA GLY A 372 -24.34 14.92 -7.97
C GLY A 372 -23.52 15.16 -6.69
N LEU A 373 -24.01 16.01 -5.79
CA LEU A 373 -23.36 16.29 -4.50
C LEU A 373 -24.03 15.57 -3.33
N GLY A 374 -25.31 15.21 -3.42
CA GLY A 374 -26.06 14.65 -2.29
C GLY A 374 -25.39 13.41 -1.70
N LEU A 375 -25.13 12.37 -2.50
CA LEU A 375 -24.55 11.13 -1.99
C LEU A 375 -23.12 11.29 -1.45
N CYS A 376 -22.31 12.21 -1.96
CA CYS A 376 -21.00 12.50 -1.36
C CYS A 376 -21.13 13.20 -0.01
N ILE A 377 -22.17 14.05 0.20
CA ILE A 377 -22.50 14.62 1.50
C ILE A 377 -22.96 13.50 2.45
N ALA A 378 -23.84 12.60 2.01
CA ALA A 378 -24.26 11.44 2.78
C ALA A 378 -23.05 10.61 3.26
N LYS A 379 -22.11 10.32 2.36
CA LYS A 379 -20.85 9.62 2.70
C LYS A 379 -20.02 10.38 3.73
N ALA A 380 -19.91 11.70 3.60
CA ALA A 380 -19.15 12.53 4.54
C ALA A 380 -19.78 12.50 5.95
N ILE A 381 -21.13 12.56 6.04
CA ILE A 381 -21.87 12.45 7.31
C ILE A 381 -21.60 11.08 7.96
N VAL A 382 -21.74 10.00 7.20
CA VAL A 382 -21.53 8.63 7.71
C VAL A 382 -20.12 8.44 8.21
N LEU A 383 -19.10 8.88 7.44
CA LEU A 383 -17.69 8.78 7.85
C LEU A 383 -17.38 9.58 9.12
N LYS A 384 -18.05 10.71 9.34
CA LYS A 384 -17.90 11.48 10.58
C LYS A 384 -18.49 10.78 11.80
N HIS A 385 -19.50 9.95 11.61
CA HIS A 385 -20.05 9.08 12.65
C HIS A 385 -19.31 7.73 12.77
N ASN A 386 -18.12 7.61 12.12
CA ASN A 386 -17.30 6.38 12.07
C ASN A 386 -18.03 5.18 11.44
N GLY A 387 -19.07 5.44 10.64
CA GLY A 387 -19.86 4.46 9.92
C GLY A 387 -19.30 4.11 8.54
N SER A 388 -20.07 3.32 7.80
CA SER A 388 -19.79 2.98 6.40
C SER A 388 -21.06 3.09 5.55
N ILE A 389 -20.89 3.50 4.28
CA ILE A 389 -21.99 3.59 3.30
C ILE A 389 -21.53 2.91 2.01
N ARG A 390 -22.43 2.16 1.40
CA ARG A 390 -22.19 1.51 0.10
C ARG A 390 -23.48 1.47 -0.72
N ALA A 391 -23.32 1.30 -2.03
CA ALA A 391 -24.41 1.08 -2.97
C ALA A 391 -24.18 -0.24 -3.69
N ASP A 392 -25.21 -1.06 -3.78
CA ASP A 392 -25.17 -2.37 -4.40
C ASP A 392 -26.27 -2.47 -5.46
N LYS A 393 -25.99 -3.15 -6.56
CA LYS A 393 -27.01 -3.60 -7.52
C LYS A 393 -27.57 -4.92 -7.02
N ILE A 394 -28.85 -4.98 -6.84
CA ILE A 394 -29.53 -6.23 -6.47
C ILE A 394 -30.43 -6.73 -7.61
N LYS A 395 -30.91 -7.98 -7.49
CA LYS A 395 -31.80 -8.57 -8.50
C LYS A 395 -32.99 -7.67 -8.81
N ASP A 396 -33.61 -7.86 -9.96
CA ASP A 396 -34.81 -7.13 -10.40
C ASP A 396 -34.60 -5.63 -10.66
N ASN A 397 -33.42 -5.23 -11.16
CA ASN A 397 -33.08 -3.86 -11.47
C ASN A 397 -33.29 -2.89 -10.29
N LYS A 398 -32.84 -3.28 -9.11
CA LYS A 398 -32.88 -2.41 -7.93
C LYS A 398 -31.50 -1.92 -7.55
N ILE A 399 -31.46 -0.71 -7.02
CA ILE A 399 -30.30 -0.14 -6.31
C ILE A 399 -30.61 -0.17 -4.82
N LYS A 400 -29.64 -0.63 -4.04
CA LYS A 400 -29.68 -0.64 -2.58
C LYS A 400 -28.56 0.21 -2.01
N ILE A 401 -28.90 1.22 -1.26
CA ILE A 401 -27.92 1.98 -0.46
C ILE A 401 -27.98 1.45 0.96
N THR A 402 -26.83 1.04 1.49
CA THR A 402 -26.66 0.51 2.85
C THR A 402 -25.77 1.43 3.65
N VAL A 403 -26.25 1.86 4.82
CA VAL A 403 -25.53 2.66 5.81
C VAL A 403 -25.39 1.84 7.09
N ASN A 404 -24.19 1.71 7.61
CA ASN A 404 -23.90 1.13 8.92
C ASN A 404 -23.33 2.22 9.84
N LEU A 405 -23.97 2.41 10.98
CA LEU A 405 -23.63 3.39 12.01
C LEU A 405 -23.20 2.71 13.32
#